data_0843fd5b9e44443c01bfbdbdcd978066
#
_entry.id   0843fd5b9e44443c01bfbdbdcd978066
#
_cell.length_a   1.000
_cell.length_b   1.000
_cell.length_c   1.000
_cell.angle_alpha   90.00
_cell.angle_beta   90.00
_cell.angle_gamma   90.00
#
_symmetry.space_group_name_H-M   'P 1'
#
loop_
_entity.id
_entity.type
_entity.pdbx_description
1 polymer ?
#
loop_
_entity_poly.entity_id
_entity_poly.type
_entity_poly.pdbx_seq_one_letter_code
_entity_poly.pdbx_strand_id
1 'polypeptide(L)'
;IIRLIAMNKDGQLKFPMMLVNNAKCKYLFDNRYGTGQSVWDGINRTTNLIVAGKNVVVAGYGWCGKGVAMRAKGLGASVIVCEVDPIKAMEAVMDGFKVMKMVDAAKVGDFFVTVTGCKDVITEKAFMNMKDGAILCNAGHFDCEVDVAGLKKLSVESKLARNNIDGYKLPNGNWLYVIGEG
;
A
#
# COMPACT_ATOMS: atom_id res chain seq x y z
N ILE A 1 -4.63 -21.21 3.15
CA ILE A 1 -5.49 -22.06 2.30
C ILE A 1 -4.78 -23.37 1.98
N ILE A 2 -3.60 -23.35 1.33
CA ILE A 2 -2.83 -24.56 0.95
C ILE A 2 -2.60 -25.47 2.17
N ARG A 3 -2.18 -24.90 3.31
CA ARG A 3 -2.00 -25.64 4.57
C ARG A 3 -3.29 -26.33 5.02
N LEU A 4 -4.44 -25.63 4.99
CA LEU A 4 -5.72 -26.19 5.39
C LEU A 4 -6.21 -27.31 4.45
N ILE A 5 -5.93 -27.17 3.15
CA ILE A 5 -6.20 -28.24 2.18
C ILE A 5 -5.35 -29.48 2.49
N ALA A 6 -4.07 -29.31 2.82
CA ALA A 6 -3.20 -30.41 3.23
C ALA A 6 -3.72 -31.07 4.52
N MET A 7 -4.03 -30.30 5.55
CA MET A 7 -4.60 -30.78 6.80
C MET A 7 -5.91 -31.56 6.59
N ASN A 8 -6.75 -31.13 5.65
CA ASN A 8 -7.98 -31.83 5.31
C ASN A 8 -7.68 -33.20 4.64
N LYS A 9 -6.73 -33.24 3.72
CA LYS A 9 -6.29 -34.49 3.07
C LYS A 9 -5.71 -35.47 4.08
N ASP A 10 -4.98 -34.97 5.08
CA ASP A 10 -4.35 -35.79 6.12
C ASP A 10 -5.34 -36.16 7.26
N GLY A 11 -6.62 -35.80 7.15
CA GLY A 11 -7.64 -36.07 8.18
C GLY A 11 -7.44 -35.31 9.49
N GLN A 12 -6.57 -34.30 9.52
CA GLN A 12 -6.28 -33.49 10.70
C GLN A 12 -7.29 -32.36 10.90
N LEU A 13 -7.97 -31.94 9.84
CA LEU A 13 -9.01 -30.91 9.92
C LEU A 13 -10.30 -31.51 10.46
N LYS A 14 -10.69 -31.13 11.68
CA LYS A 14 -11.81 -31.76 12.42
C LYS A 14 -13.16 -31.09 12.21
N PHE A 15 -13.22 -30.00 11.46
CA PHE A 15 -14.44 -29.24 11.18
C PHE A 15 -14.43 -28.71 9.75
N PRO A 16 -15.62 -28.48 9.16
CA PRO A 16 -15.71 -27.92 7.81
C PRO A 16 -15.22 -26.46 7.78
N MET A 17 -14.50 -26.10 6.72
CA MET A 17 -14.06 -24.74 6.47
C MET A 17 -14.54 -24.24 5.11
N MET A 18 -15.06 -23.03 5.10
CA MET A 18 -15.56 -22.36 3.90
C MET A 18 -14.59 -21.27 3.48
N LEU A 19 -14.14 -21.33 2.22
CA LEU A 19 -13.23 -20.36 1.65
C LEU A 19 -13.99 -19.16 1.07
N VAL A 20 -14.44 -18.28 1.95
CA VAL A 20 -15.25 -17.10 1.57
C VAL A 20 -14.46 -16.10 0.71
N ASN A 21 -13.15 -15.95 0.95
CA ASN A 21 -12.34 -14.99 0.20
C ASN A 21 -12.28 -15.26 -1.32
N ASN A 22 -12.52 -16.51 -1.75
CA ASN A 22 -12.56 -16.87 -3.17
C ASN A 22 -13.97 -16.74 -3.78
N ALA A 23 -14.98 -16.41 -3.00
CA ALA A 23 -16.32 -16.16 -3.51
C ALA A 23 -16.32 -14.87 -4.35
N LYS A 24 -16.88 -14.93 -5.57
CA LYS A 24 -16.97 -13.77 -6.47
C LYS A 24 -17.63 -12.57 -5.80
N CYS A 25 -18.71 -12.79 -5.06
CA CYS A 25 -19.40 -11.74 -4.31
C CYS A 25 -18.57 -11.15 -3.15
N LYS A 26 -17.46 -11.80 -2.72
CA LYS A 26 -16.56 -11.23 -1.72
C LYS A 26 -15.48 -10.37 -2.38
N TYR A 27 -14.56 -10.97 -3.15
CA TYR A 27 -13.38 -10.24 -3.60
C TYR A 27 -13.65 -9.16 -4.66
N LEU A 28 -14.66 -9.35 -5.51
CA LEU A 28 -15.04 -8.35 -6.52
C LEU A 28 -15.58 -7.05 -5.90
N PHE A 29 -16.17 -7.13 -4.73
CA PHE A 29 -16.82 -5.99 -4.07
C PHE A 29 -16.07 -5.54 -2.82
N ASP A 30 -15.82 -6.42 -1.87
CA ASP A 30 -15.14 -6.09 -0.62
C ASP A 30 -13.69 -5.65 -0.86
N ASN A 31 -12.87 -6.49 -1.51
CA ASN A 31 -11.48 -6.15 -1.78
C ASN A 31 -11.33 -4.90 -2.67
N ARG A 32 -12.19 -4.72 -3.65
CA ARG A 32 -12.10 -3.58 -4.57
C ARG A 32 -12.71 -2.32 -3.98
N TYR A 33 -13.96 -2.36 -3.60
CA TYR A 33 -14.71 -1.16 -3.18
C TYR A 33 -14.58 -0.89 -1.69
N GLY A 34 -14.68 -1.93 -0.85
CA GLY A 34 -14.59 -1.81 0.60
C GLY A 34 -13.18 -1.39 1.04
N THR A 35 -12.15 -2.12 0.60
CA THR A 35 -10.76 -1.77 0.91
C THR A 35 -10.39 -0.38 0.37
N GLY A 36 -10.76 -0.08 -0.88
CA GLY A 36 -10.51 1.23 -1.47
C GLY A 36 -11.11 2.38 -0.67
N GLN A 37 -12.33 2.21 -0.16
CA GLN A 37 -12.96 3.20 0.70
C GLN A 37 -12.25 3.31 2.06
N SER A 38 -12.08 2.20 2.77
CA SER A 38 -11.53 2.18 4.13
C SER A 38 -10.11 2.71 4.21
N VAL A 39 -9.28 2.46 3.20
CA VAL A 39 -7.91 3.00 3.12
C VAL A 39 -7.95 4.52 3.10
N TRP A 40 -8.78 5.12 2.25
CA TRP A 40 -8.88 6.58 2.16
C TRP A 40 -9.58 7.19 3.36
N ASP A 41 -10.56 6.53 3.95
CA ASP A 41 -11.14 6.94 5.23
C ASP A 41 -10.06 7.00 6.33
N GLY A 42 -9.21 5.97 6.39
CA GLY A 42 -8.08 5.91 7.33
C GLY A 42 -7.06 7.03 7.09
N ILE A 43 -6.59 7.20 5.85
CA ILE A 43 -5.62 8.24 5.49
C ILE A 43 -6.17 9.64 5.80
N ASN A 44 -7.40 9.93 5.37
CA ASN A 44 -8.01 11.24 5.57
C ASN A 44 -8.21 11.58 7.05
N ARG A 45 -8.70 10.63 7.85
CA ARG A 45 -8.91 10.83 9.30
C ARG A 45 -7.60 11.00 10.06
N THR A 46 -6.57 10.25 9.69
CA THR A 46 -5.28 10.26 10.38
C THR A 46 -4.46 11.49 10.01
N THR A 47 -4.45 11.88 8.75
CA THR A 47 -3.61 12.99 8.26
C THR A 47 -4.33 14.34 8.24
N ASN A 48 -5.62 14.35 7.93
CA ASN A 48 -6.41 15.56 7.63
C ASN A 48 -5.81 16.40 6.49
N LEU A 49 -5.19 15.74 5.50
CA LEU A 49 -4.57 16.39 4.34
C LEU A 49 -5.50 16.34 3.12
N ILE A 50 -5.37 17.33 2.25
CA ILE A 50 -6.03 17.36 0.95
C ILE A 50 -5.30 16.41 0.00
N VAL A 51 -6.04 15.46 -0.57
CA VAL A 51 -5.52 14.48 -1.53
C VAL A 51 -5.50 15.03 -2.96
N ALA A 52 -6.42 15.93 -3.28
CA ALA A 52 -6.49 16.57 -4.59
C ALA A 52 -5.16 17.26 -4.95
N GLY A 53 -4.70 17.05 -6.19
CA GLY A 53 -3.44 17.58 -6.70
C GLY A 53 -2.18 16.85 -6.22
N LYS A 54 -2.29 15.83 -5.36
CA LYS A 54 -1.18 15.03 -4.89
C LYS A 54 -0.89 13.85 -5.83
N ASN A 55 0.38 13.42 -5.87
CA ASN A 55 0.78 12.18 -6.52
C ASN A 55 0.62 11.01 -5.54
N VAL A 56 -0.29 10.12 -5.83
CA VAL A 56 -0.53 8.92 -5.03
C VAL A 56 0.07 7.72 -5.74
N VAL A 57 1.03 7.08 -5.08
CA VAL A 57 1.68 5.85 -5.55
C VAL A 57 0.97 4.65 -4.92
N VAL A 58 0.40 3.79 -5.74
CA VAL A 58 -0.23 2.54 -5.32
C VAL A 58 0.67 1.39 -5.76
N ALA A 59 1.25 0.67 -4.81
CA ALA A 59 2.06 -0.50 -5.07
C ALA A 59 1.19 -1.76 -5.04
N GLY A 60 1.01 -2.36 -6.21
CA GLY A 60 0.12 -3.49 -6.47
C GLY A 60 -1.17 -3.08 -7.18
N TYR A 61 -1.56 -3.86 -8.20
CA TYR A 61 -2.78 -3.62 -8.97
C TYR A 61 -3.70 -4.85 -9.03
N GLY A 62 -3.78 -5.57 -7.89
CA GLY A 62 -4.81 -6.57 -7.62
C GLY A 62 -6.16 -5.91 -7.29
N TRP A 63 -7.10 -6.67 -6.79
CA TRP A 63 -8.45 -6.13 -6.48
C TRP A 63 -8.42 -4.96 -5.50
N CYS A 64 -7.61 -5.05 -4.45
CA CYS A 64 -7.45 -3.94 -3.49
C CYS A 64 -6.78 -2.72 -4.15
N GLY A 65 -5.70 -2.92 -4.90
CA GLY A 65 -4.98 -1.84 -5.57
C GLY A 65 -5.84 -1.08 -6.57
N LYS A 66 -6.67 -1.78 -7.35
CA LYS A 66 -7.66 -1.17 -8.25
C LYS A 66 -8.63 -0.25 -7.49
N GLY A 67 -9.13 -0.71 -6.37
CA GLY A 67 -10.03 0.08 -5.53
C GLY A 67 -9.37 1.32 -4.93
N VAL A 68 -8.16 1.15 -4.39
CA VAL A 68 -7.37 2.27 -3.82
C VAL A 68 -7.06 3.31 -4.90
N ALA A 69 -6.58 2.88 -6.07
CA ALA A 69 -6.27 3.76 -7.20
C ALA A 69 -7.50 4.54 -7.71
N MET A 70 -8.61 3.83 -7.88
CA MET A 70 -9.88 4.43 -8.32
C MET A 70 -10.38 5.49 -7.32
N ARG A 71 -10.32 5.22 -6.02
CA ARG A 71 -10.74 6.19 -4.99
C ARG A 71 -9.80 7.37 -4.91
N ALA A 72 -8.48 7.17 -5.01
CA ALA A 72 -7.51 8.25 -5.09
C ALA A 72 -7.80 9.20 -6.26
N LYS A 73 -8.06 8.64 -7.45
CA LYS A 73 -8.46 9.41 -8.65
C LYS A 73 -9.75 10.20 -8.41
N GLY A 74 -10.74 9.57 -7.75
CA GLY A 74 -12.01 10.24 -7.38
C GLY A 74 -11.83 11.38 -6.37
N LEU A 75 -10.78 11.34 -5.54
CA LEU A 75 -10.38 12.43 -4.63
C LEU A 75 -9.53 13.51 -5.32
N GLY A 76 -9.31 13.41 -6.63
CA GLY A 76 -8.55 14.41 -7.40
C GLY A 76 -7.04 14.20 -7.40
N ALA A 77 -6.55 13.03 -7.00
CA ALA A 77 -5.14 12.70 -7.07
C ALA A 77 -4.66 12.37 -8.48
N SER A 78 -3.37 12.61 -8.73
CA SER A 78 -2.63 12.01 -9.84
C SER A 78 -2.11 10.65 -9.39
N VAL A 79 -2.66 9.56 -9.94
CA VAL A 79 -2.34 8.20 -9.49
C VAL A 79 -1.23 7.57 -10.33
N ILE A 80 -0.26 6.97 -9.65
CA ILE A 80 0.85 6.20 -10.20
C ILE A 80 0.74 4.79 -9.64
N VAL A 81 0.76 3.78 -10.50
CA VAL A 81 0.74 2.37 -10.11
C VAL A 81 2.14 1.79 -10.27
N CYS A 82 2.59 1.06 -9.25
CA CYS A 82 3.80 0.24 -9.29
C CYS A 82 3.36 -1.23 -9.27
N GLU A 83 3.61 -1.96 -10.36
CA GLU A 83 3.20 -3.35 -10.52
C GLU A 83 4.31 -4.14 -11.22
N VAL A 84 4.53 -5.39 -10.80
CA VAL A 84 5.54 -6.28 -11.39
C VAL A 84 4.95 -7.24 -12.40
N ASP A 85 3.65 -7.54 -12.31
CA ASP A 85 2.93 -8.33 -13.29
C ASP A 85 2.61 -7.45 -14.52
N PRO A 86 3.16 -7.78 -15.70
CA PRO A 86 2.98 -6.94 -16.89
C PRO A 86 1.53 -6.85 -17.36
N ILE A 87 0.71 -7.88 -17.11
CA ILE A 87 -0.70 -7.87 -17.50
C ILE A 87 -1.47 -6.89 -16.62
N LYS A 88 -1.26 -6.91 -15.30
CA LYS A 88 -1.87 -5.95 -14.38
C LYS A 88 -1.36 -4.53 -14.59
N ALA A 89 -0.08 -4.39 -14.93
CA ALA A 89 0.49 -3.09 -15.28
C ALA A 89 -0.17 -2.53 -16.55
N MET A 90 -0.39 -3.35 -17.57
CA MET A 90 -1.12 -2.96 -18.78
C MET A 90 -2.57 -2.60 -18.46
N GLU A 91 -3.24 -3.35 -17.61
CA GLU A 91 -4.60 -3.04 -17.15
C GLU A 91 -4.64 -1.67 -16.47
N ALA A 92 -3.67 -1.35 -15.60
CA ALA A 92 -3.58 -0.05 -14.96
C ALA A 92 -3.42 1.09 -15.98
N VAL A 93 -2.65 0.88 -17.06
CA VAL A 93 -2.51 1.85 -18.16
C VAL A 93 -3.86 2.04 -18.88
N MET A 94 -4.59 0.96 -19.17
CA MET A 94 -5.90 1.03 -19.82
C MET A 94 -6.96 1.71 -18.95
N ASP A 95 -6.84 1.60 -17.61
CA ASP A 95 -7.69 2.32 -16.65
C ASP A 95 -7.30 3.81 -16.51
N GLY A 96 -6.29 4.26 -17.26
CA GLY A 96 -5.85 5.65 -17.34
C GLY A 96 -4.91 6.08 -16.21
N PHE A 97 -4.16 5.14 -15.62
CA PHE A 97 -3.13 5.42 -14.63
C PHE A 97 -1.73 5.43 -15.25
N LYS A 98 -0.83 6.20 -14.65
CA LYS A 98 0.60 6.11 -14.96
C LYS A 98 1.17 4.86 -14.29
N VAL A 99 2.06 4.14 -15.00
CA VAL A 99 2.79 3.00 -14.42
C VAL A 99 4.27 3.32 -14.38
N MET A 100 4.91 3.10 -13.23
CA MET A 100 6.33 3.36 -13.01
C MET A 100 6.96 2.29 -12.13
N LYS A 101 8.28 2.17 -12.20
CA LYS A 101 9.05 1.44 -11.18
C LYS A 101 9.03 2.21 -9.86
N MET A 102 9.05 1.51 -8.72
CA MET A 102 8.98 2.13 -7.39
C MET A 102 10.06 3.21 -7.18
N VAL A 103 11.28 3.00 -7.63
CA VAL A 103 12.39 3.97 -7.47
C VAL A 103 12.12 5.27 -8.23
N ASP A 104 11.44 5.22 -9.37
CA ASP A 104 11.07 6.41 -10.14
C ASP A 104 9.82 7.09 -9.56
N ALA A 105 8.84 6.29 -9.13
CA ALA A 105 7.66 6.78 -8.44
C ALA A 105 8.01 7.47 -7.11
N ALA A 106 9.04 6.97 -6.40
CA ALA A 106 9.55 7.57 -5.17
C ALA A 106 9.94 9.04 -5.31
N LYS A 107 10.50 9.43 -6.46
CA LYS A 107 10.94 10.82 -6.71
C LYS A 107 9.80 11.82 -6.82
N VAL A 108 8.59 11.37 -7.12
CA VAL A 108 7.44 12.24 -7.42
C VAL A 108 6.25 12.02 -6.49
N GLY A 109 6.18 10.88 -5.79
CA GLY A 109 5.08 10.51 -4.91
C GLY A 109 4.96 11.40 -3.67
N ASP A 110 3.73 11.68 -3.25
CA ASP A 110 3.39 12.34 -2.00
C ASP A 110 2.81 11.34 -1.00
N PHE A 111 1.97 10.42 -1.46
CA PHE A 111 1.42 9.30 -0.70
C PHE A 111 1.83 7.98 -1.34
N PHE A 112 2.17 7.01 -0.52
CA PHE A 112 2.52 5.66 -0.93
C PHE A 112 1.62 4.67 -0.19
N VAL A 113 0.85 3.90 -0.94
CA VAL A 113 -0.06 2.87 -0.39
C VAL A 113 0.34 1.52 -0.96
N THR A 114 0.81 0.60 -0.10
CA THR A 114 1.16 -0.76 -0.51
C THR A 114 -0.03 -1.69 -0.30
N VAL A 115 -0.29 -2.57 -1.28
CA VAL A 115 -1.43 -3.51 -1.32
C VAL A 115 -1.06 -4.81 -2.04
N THR A 116 0.20 -5.24 -1.94
CA THR A 116 0.72 -6.37 -2.70
C THR A 116 0.59 -7.70 -1.98
N GLY A 117 0.59 -7.69 -0.66
CA GLY A 117 0.75 -8.87 0.18
C GLY A 117 2.17 -9.47 0.14
N CYS A 118 3.15 -8.75 -0.42
CA CYS A 118 4.55 -9.17 -0.54
C CYS A 118 5.43 -8.41 0.46
N LYS A 119 6.53 -9.04 0.86
CA LYS A 119 7.50 -8.41 1.76
C LYS A 119 8.42 -7.44 1.01
N ASP A 120 8.89 -6.38 1.70
CA ASP A 120 9.96 -5.48 1.26
C ASP A 120 9.66 -4.79 -0.09
N VAL A 121 8.43 -4.28 -0.25
CA VAL A 121 7.98 -3.56 -1.46
C VAL A 121 8.58 -2.16 -1.52
N ILE A 122 8.61 -1.46 -0.37
CA ILE A 122 9.27 -0.16 -0.24
C ILE A 122 10.44 -0.31 0.73
N THR A 123 11.65 -0.12 0.22
CA THR A 123 12.90 -0.32 0.94
C THR A 123 13.80 0.92 0.86
N GLU A 124 14.99 0.86 1.45
CA GLU A 124 16.00 1.92 1.45
C GLU A 124 16.19 2.58 0.09
N LYS A 125 16.23 1.77 -1.00
CA LYS A 125 16.38 2.29 -2.37
C LYS A 125 15.28 3.28 -2.77
N ALA A 126 14.07 3.07 -2.26
CA ALA A 126 12.96 3.99 -2.48
C ALA A 126 13.01 5.16 -1.51
N PHE A 127 13.23 4.92 -0.20
CA PHE A 127 13.26 5.95 0.83
C PHE A 127 14.20 7.10 0.50
N MET A 128 15.42 6.78 0.06
CA MET A 128 16.44 7.79 -0.28
C MET A 128 16.09 8.67 -1.48
N ASN A 129 15.11 8.27 -2.28
CA ASN A 129 14.61 9.04 -3.43
C ASN A 129 13.30 9.79 -3.14
N MET A 130 12.70 9.60 -1.97
CA MET A 130 11.43 10.23 -1.64
C MET A 130 11.59 11.71 -1.31
N LYS A 131 10.53 12.46 -1.61
CA LYS A 131 10.45 13.88 -1.27
C LYS A 131 10.31 14.06 0.24
N ASP A 132 10.71 15.22 0.73
CA ASP A 132 10.37 15.66 2.08
C ASP A 132 8.84 15.69 2.26
N GLY A 133 8.38 15.15 3.36
CA GLY A 133 6.96 15.09 3.69
C GLY A 133 6.21 13.89 3.07
N ALA A 134 6.88 12.97 2.39
CA ALA A 134 6.21 11.79 1.82
C ALA A 134 5.59 10.92 2.91
N ILE A 135 4.39 10.42 2.64
CA ILE A 135 3.58 9.63 3.59
C ILE A 135 3.45 8.21 3.06
N LEU A 136 3.77 7.24 3.91
CA LEU A 136 3.71 5.82 3.62
C LEU A 136 2.63 5.14 4.47
N CYS A 137 1.89 4.23 3.87
CA CYS A 137 0.97 3.34 4.58
C CYS A 137 0.82 2.01 3.85
N ASN A 138 0.45 1.00 4.60
CA ASN A 138 0.17 -0.33 4.09
C ASN A 138 -1.32 -0.67 4.26
N ALA A 139 -1.93 -1.18 3.21
CA ALA A 139 -3.28 -1.74 3.24
C ALA A 139 -3.27 -3.25 2.94
N GLY A 140 -2.09 -3.86 2.92
CA GLY A 140 -1.91 -5.31 2.86
C GLY A 140 -2.21 -5.98 4.19
N HIS A 141 -2.15 -7.31 4.21
CA HIS A 141 -2.53 -8.09 5.40
C HIS A 141 -1.46 -8.07 6.50
N PHE A 142 -0.18 -7.93 6.15
CA PHE A 142 0.94 -7.94 7.09
C PHE A 142 1.74 -6.63 6.99
N ASP A 143 2.31 -6.21 8.10
CA ASP A 143 3.17 -5.04 8.30
C ASP A 143 4.61 -5.23 7.75
N CYS A 144 4.73 -5.83 6.59
CA CYS A 144 6.03 -6.18 6.02
C CYS A 144 6.27 -5.62 4.61
N GLU A 145 5.30 -4.91 4.04
CA GLU A 145 5.42 -4.32 2.70
C GLU A 145 6.29 -3.07 2.71
N VAL A 146 6.19 -2.25 3.76
CA VAL A 146 7.10 -1.13 4.01
C VAL A 146 8.17 -1.59 4.98
N ASP A 147 9.43 -1.53 4.62
CA ASP A 147 10.56 -1.89 5.49
C ASP A 147 10.79 -0.82 6.56
N VAL A 148 9.87 -0.73 7.53
CA VAL A 148 9.96 0.23 8.63
C VAL A 148 11.18 -0.02 9.50
N ALA A 149 11.59 -1.27 9.66
CA ALA A 149 12.82 -1.59 10.40
C ALA A 149 14.07 -1.04 9.72
N GLY A 150 14.15 -1.15 8.40
CA GLY A 150 15.19 -0.53 7.59
C GLY A 150 15.13 0.99 7.64
N LEU A 151 13.92 1.58 7.55
CA LEU A 151 13.73 3.02 7.66
C LEU A 151 14.18 3.57 9.02
N LYS A 152 13.87 2.88 10.13
CA LYS A 152 14.36 3.22 11.47
C LYS A 152 15.88 3.21 11.57
N LYS A 153 16.54 2.22 10.98
CA LYS A 153 18.02 2.14 10.97
C LYS A 153 18.66 3.23 10.11
N LEU A 154 18.01 3.60 9.02
CA LEU A 154 18.49 4.62 8.10
C LEU A 154 18.29 6.03 8.65
N SER A 155 17.29 6.25 9.49
CA SER A 155 16.92 7.56 10.02
C SER A 155 17.94 8.06 11.06
N VAL A 156 18.24 9.36 11.00
CA VAL A 156 19.10 10.06 11.98
C VAL A 156 18.29 10.62 13.15
N GLU A 157 16.98 10.75 12.98
CA GLU A 157 16.07 11.28 14.00
C GLU A 157 14.68 10.65 13.78
N SER A 158 13.92 10.40 14.83
CA SER A 158 12.53 9.98 14.77
C SER A 158 11.66 10.72 15.75
N LYS A 159 10.38 10.92 15.41
CA LYS A 159 9.40 11.59 16.27
C LYS A 159 8.01 11.04 16.05
N LEU A 160 7.18 11.08 17.07
CA LEU A 160 5.75 10.98 16.92
C LEU A 160 5.23 12.29 16.32
N ALA A 161 4.87 12.30 15.05
CA ALA A 161 4.41 13.48 14.36
C ALA A 161 2.93 13.79 14.68
N ARG A 162 2.12 12.74 14.80
CA ARG A 162 0.70 12.80 15.15
C ARG A 162 0.28 11.41 15.68
N ASN A 163 -0.88 11.31 16.31
CA ASN A 163 -1.44 10.00 16.68
C ASN A 163 -1.46 9.06 15.47
N ASN A 164 -0.84 7.90 15.60
CA ASN A 164 -0.64 6.90 14.54
C ASN A 164 0.19 7.37 13.34
N ILE A 165 1.01 8.41 13.46
CA ILE A 165 1.95 8.84 12.43
C ILE A 165 3.33 9.04 13.04
N ASP A 166 4.26 8.18 12.68
CA ASP A 166 5.66 8.30 13.03
C ASP A 166 6.44 9.00 11.90
N GLY A 167 7.27 9.98 12.29
CA GLY A 167 8.18 10.67 11.37
C GLY A 167 9.60 10.16 11.52
N TYR A 168 10.28 9.97 10.40
CA TYR A 168 11.66 9.51 10.29
C TYR A 168 12.44 10.46 9.42
N LYS A 169 13.50 11.06 9.98
CA LYS A 169 14.39 11.98 9.26
C LYS A 169 15.53 11.21 8.63
N LEU A 170 15.65 11.34 7.34
CA LEU A 170 16.73 10.72 6.56
C LEU A 170 18.04 11.54 6.67
N PRO A 171 19.22 10.93 6.36
CA PRO A 171 20.50 11.66 6.34
C PRO A 171 20.54 12.84 5.37
N ASN A 172 19.72 12.83 4.31
CA ASN A 172 19.60 13.95 3.35
C ASN A 172 18.74 15.12 3.89
N GLY A 173 18.20 15.01 5.11
CA GLY A 173 17.37 16.00 5.76
C GLY A 173 15.86 15.84 5.54
N ASN A 174 15.42 15.00 4.62
CA ASN A 174 14.00 14.78 4.33
C ASN A 174 13.32 13.99 5.45
N TRP A 175 12.08 14.36 5.76
CA TRP A 175 11.22 13.62 6.67
C TRP A 175 10.28 12.70 5.88
N LEU A 176 10.23 11.44 6.26
CA LEU A 176 9.23 10.49 5.81
C LEU A 176 8.27 10.18 6.96
N TYR A 177 7.01 10.01 6.64
CA TYR A 177 5.97 9.74 7.63
C TYR A 177 5.32 8.39 7.37
N VAL A 178 5.15 7.58 8.41
CA VAL A 178 4.53 6.26 8.33
C VAL A 178 3.23 6.27 9.14
N ILE A 179 2.12 5.90 8.49
CA ILE A 179 0.82 5.75 9.14
C ILE A 179 0.69 4.32 9.69
N GLY A 180 0.26 4.23 10.95
CA GLY A 180 0.24 2.98 11.68
C GLY A 180 1.66 2.50 11.93
N GLU A 181 1.93 1.25 11.68
CA GLU A 181 3.26 0.65 11.80
C GLU A 181 3.84 0.24 10.43
N GLY A 182 3.25 0.72 9.35
CA GLY A 182 3.67 0.46 7.97
C GLY A 182 3.02 -0.71 7.29
#